data_353689a3372b6a9b9fb85352f8eb5079
#
_entry.id   353689a3372b6a9b9fb85352f8eb5079
#
_cell.length_a   1.000
_cell.length_b   1.000
_cell.length_c   1.000
_cell.angle_alpha   90.00
_cell.angle_beta   90.00
_cell.angle_gamma   90.00
#
_symmetry.space_group_name_H-M   'P 1'
#
loop_
_entity.id
_entity.type
_entity.pdbx_description
1 polymer ?
#
loop_
_entity_poly.entity_id
_entity_poly.type
_entity_poly.pdbx_seq_one_letter_code
_entity_poly.pdbx_strand_id
1 'polypeptide(L)'
;MVRPLPAPALKLSVAPTFTFEGGEPKMPWPNEGQGAVEVEGVGSMGTYGPQKPAPIASVTKTMTAYVILRDHPLKGKQTGPEIEIDKKAADQGKAEHESTAAVQEGQTYSEKELLQLLMIPSANNVARLLARWDAGSEAAFVEKMNAAAKDLGMTQSTYTDPSGLLDSTVSTPRDQLKLAKAVMQYDVFREIVNMPNVTVDGIPGRIENNNNILLKPGVGGIKTGSSTPAGGNLLWSANTVVDGQNRRILGIVMGAKNAKYLGEKLQLSIDYSYELIKQAQKDVTSASVVRKGQVLGYVDDGLGGKTPVVATKELKAVGWPGLKVELELTDGGKAVPHSGRAGDVVGQVSIGTGAGKVSSPVALQADLAEPGFDKKLTRVG
;
A
#
# COMPACT_ATOMS: atom_id res chain seq x y z
N MET A 1 53.61 4.15 -24.57
CA MET A 1 52.33 3.43 -24.53
C MET A 1 51.21 4.42 -24.29
N VAL A 2 50.23 4.52 -25.17
CA VAL A 2 49.04 5.31 -24.93
C VAL A 2 48.15 4.55 -23.95
N ARG A 3 47.95 5.08 -22.73
CA ARG A 3 47.03 4.46 -21.77
C ARG A 3 45.58 4.60 -22.25
N PRO A 4 44.69 3.62 -22.01
CA PRO A 4 43.32 3.75 -22.36
C PRO A 4 42.69 4.95 -21.64
N LEU A 5 41.77 5.62 -22.33
CA LEU A 5 41.03 6.75 -21.75
C LEU A 5 40.25 6.30 -20.49
N PRO A 6 40.19 7.13 -19.47
CA PRO A 6 39.29 6.87 -18.34
C PRO A 6 37.85 6.77 -18.83
N ALA A 7 37.06 5.87 -18.23
CA ALA A 7 35.64 5.77 -18.56
C ALA A 7 34.93 7.06 -18.17
N PRO A 8 34.20 7.70 -19.09
CA PRO A 8 33.40 8.86 -18.76
C PRO A 8 32.31 8.51 -17.77
N ALA A 9 31.95 9.45 -16.90
CA ALA A 9 30.94 9.25 -15.87
C ALA A 9 29.93 10.42 -15.85
N LEU A 10 28.68 10.10 -15.56
CA LEU A 10 27.66 11.09 -15.30
C LEU A 10 27.77 11.61 -13.85
N LYS A 11 27.76 12.93 -13.70
CA LYS A 11 27.82 13.62 -12.41
C LYS A 11 26.61 14.55 -12.27
N LEU A 12 25.88 14.42 -11.17
CA LEU A 12 24.78 15.32 -10.83
C LEU A 12 25.33 16.69 -10.42
N SER A 13 24.75 17.78 -10.93
CA SER A 13 25.13 19.16 -10.59
C SER A 13 24.02 19.95 -9.91
N VAL A 14 22.82 19.38 -9.81
CA VAL A 14 21.69 19.94 -9.05
C VAL A 14 21.60 19.26 -7.69
N ALA A 15 20.79 19.83 -6.78
CA ALA A 15 20.54 19.20 -5.49
C ALA A 15 19.97 17.77 -5.68
N PRO A 16 20.51 16.76 -4.99
CA PRO A 16 20.05 15.38 -5.14
C PRO A 16 18.70 15.13 -4.52
N THR A 17 18.15 16.08 -3.76
CA THR A 17 16.88 15.97 -3.06
C THR A 17 15.97 17.12 -3.47
N PHE A 18 14.72 16.78 -3.80
CA PHE A 18 13.63 17.73 -4.01
C PHE A 18 12.69 17.66 -2.81
N THR A 19 12.29 18.81 -2.26
CA THR A 19 11.32 18.91 -1.16
C THR A 19 10.05 19.56 -1.67
N PHE A 20 8.90 18.89 -1.46
CA PHE A 20 7.58 19.47 -1.77
C PHE A 20 7.33 20.69 -0.90
N GLU A 21 6.85 21.78 -1.53
CA GLU A 21 6.55 23.03 -0.85
C GLU A 21 5.37 22.90 0.13
N GLY A 22 5.34 23.77 1.16
CA GLY A 22 4.22 23.89 2.09
C GLY A 22 4.49 23.39 3.52
N GLY A 23 5.73 23.01 3.83
CA GLY A 23 6.11 22.49 5.16
C GLY A 23 5.59 21.08 5.43
N GLU A 24 5.72 20.61 6.67
CA GLU A 24 5.24 19.28 7.03
C GLU A 24 3.70 19.20 7.08
N PRO A 25 3.07 18.09 6.63
CA PRO A 25 1.64 17.90 6.75
C PRO A 25 1.21 17.90 8.20
N LYS A 26 0.16 18.62 8.52
CA LYS A 26 -0.47 18.59 9.83
C LYS A 26 -1.58 17.54 9.85
N MET A 27 -1.19 16.29 9.94
CA MET A 27 -2.13 15.19 10.06
C MET A 27 -2.88 15.26 11.40
N PRO A 28 -4.22 15.13 11.39
CA PRO A 28 -5.03 15.16 12.60
C PRO A 28 -4.95 13.83 13.37
N TRP A 29 -3.74 13.50 13.83
CA TRP A 29 -3.50 12.26 14.57
C TRP A 29 -4.36 12.17 15.82
N PRO A 30 -5.04 11.03 16.07
CA PRO A 30 -5.69 10.79 17.34
C PRO A 30 -4.71 10.88 18.52
N ASN A 31 -5.23 11.27 19.68
CA ASN A 31 -4.46 11.35 20.91
C ASN A 31 -4.47 10.06 21.74
N GLU A 32 -4.97 8.97 21.17
CA GLU A 32 -5.03 7.64 21.77
C GLU A 32 -4.74 6.57 20.71
N GLY A 33 -4.41 5.36 21.16
CA GLY A 33 -4.15 4.25 20.28
C GLY A 33 -2.92 4.43 19.40
N GLN A 34 -2.97 3.89 18.21
CA GLN A 34 -1.89 3.92 17.23
C GLN A 34 -2.41 3.77 15.81
N GLY A 35 -1.64 4.23 14.87
CA GLY A 35 -2.01 4.14 13.46
C GLY A 35 -0.91 4.55 12.51
N ALA A 36 -1.22 4.50 11.24
CA ALA A 36 -0.33 4.85 10.14
C ALA A 36 -1.13 5.24 8.91
N VAL A 37 -0.56 6.07 8.08
CA VAL A 37 -1.09 6.45 6.76
C VAL A 37 0.01 6.39 5.73
N GLU A 38 -0.26 5.80 4.58
CA GLU A 38 0.68 5.81 3.45
C GLU A 38 -0.04 5.99 2.11
N VAL A 39 0.66 6.51 1.14
CA VAL A 39 0.23 6.58 -0.25
C VAL A 39 0.89 5.43 -1.01
N GLU A 40 0.08 4.55 -1.58
CA GLU A 40 0.57 3.37 -2.32
C GLU A 40 1.49 3.79 -3.46
N GLY A 41 2.67 3.17 -3.52
CA GLY A 41 3.71 3.47 -4.51
C GLY A 41 4.49 4.77 -4.27
N VAL A 42 4.21 5.53 -3.22
CA VAL A 42 4.93 6.77 -2.87
C VAL A 42 5.64 6.64 -1.53
N GLY A 43 4.91 6.36 -0.45
CA GLY A 43 5.51 6.19 0.86
C GLY A 43 4.61 6.59 2.03
N SER A 44 5.20 6.62 3.21
CA SER A 44 4.52 6.92 4.46
C SER A 44 4.22 8.42 4.60
N MET A 45 2.98 8.75 4.97
CA MET A 45 2.60 10.10 5.43
C MET A 45 2.78 10.27 6.94
N GLY A 46 3.14 9.23 7.64
CA GLY A 46 3.43 9.26 9.08
C GLY A 46 2.74 8.14 9.86
N THR A 47 3.06 8.10 11.14
CA THR A 47 2.53 7.18 12.12
C THR A 47 2.25 7.92 13.44
N TYR A 48 1.39 7.36 14.27
CA TYR A 48 1.18 7.85 15.64
C TYR A 48 1.06 6.68 16.61
N GLY A 49 1.29 6.96 17.88
CA GLY A 49 1.24 5.96 18.93
C GLY A 49 2.48 5.05 18.98
N PRO A 50 2.45 4.01 19.84
CA PRO A 50 3.65 3.26 20.20
C PRO A 50 4.19 2.32 19.13
N GLN A 51 3.40 2.02 18.08
CA GLN A 51 3.76 1.10 17.00
C GLN A 51 4.15 -0.30 17.52
N LYS A 52 3.37 -0.81 18.46
CA LYS A 52 3.57 -2.11 19.13
C LYS A 52 2.43 -3.08 18.79
N PRO A 53 2.69 -4.39 18.82
CA PRO A 53 1.64 -5.39 18.66
C PRO A 53 0.49 -5.17 19.64
N ALA A 54 -0.73 -5.17 19.12
CA ALA A 54 -1.96 -5.05 19.89
C ALA A 54 -3.06 -5.89 19.25
N PRO A 55 -4.09 -6.30 20.01
CA PRO A 55 -5.25 -6.98 19.46
C PRO A 55 -5.93 -6.17 18.35
N ILE A 56 -6.33 -6.82 17.28
CA ILE A 56 -6.92 -6.17 16.10
C ILE A 56 -8.38 -6.55 15.85
N ALA A 57 -8.93 -7.44 16.68
CA ALA A 57 -10.30 -7.93 16.53
C ALA A 57 -10.59 -8.36 15.07
N SER A 58 -11.75 -8.04 14.54
CA SER A 58 -12.20 -8.46 13.21
C SER A 58 -11.40 -7.89 12.02
N VAL A 59 -10.46 -6.98 12.24
CA VAL A 59 -9.50 -6.61 11.19
C VAL A 59 -8.70 -7.83 10.71
N THR A 60 -8.54 -8.84 11.57
CA THR A 60 -7.95 -10.16 11.26
C THR A 60 -8.52 -10.80 10.00
N LYS A 61 -9.81 -10.59 9.71
CA LYS A 61 -10.49 -11.18 8.54
C LYS A 61 -9.91 -10.70 7.21
N THR A 62 -9.19 -9.59 7.21
CA THR A 62 -8.44 -9.13 6.03
C THR A 62 -7.36 -10.15 5.66
N MET A 63 -6.62 -10.70 6.62
CA MET A 63 -5.65 -11.77 6.37
C MET A 63 -6.35 -13.06 5.92
N THR A 64 -7.46 -13.40 6.51
CA THR A 64 -8.26 -14.57 6.10
C THR A 64 -8.67 -14.45 4.64
N ALA A 65 -9.23 -13.32 4.23
CA ALA A 65 -9.57 -13.05 2.83
C ALA A 65 -8.35 -13.11 1.89
N TYR A 66 -7.21 -12.58 2.34
CA TYR A 66 -5.98 -12.61 1.55
C TYR A 66 -5.49 -14.02 1.29
N VAL A 67 -5.46 -14.88 2.30
CA VAL A 67 -5.05 -16.31 2.16
C VAL A 67 -6.02 -17.04 1.24
N ILE A 68 -7.33 -16.87 1.41
CA ILE A 68 -8.35 -17.48 0.54
C ILE A 68 -8.15 -17.03 -0.92
N LEU A 69 -8.01 -15.75 -1.19
CA LEU A 69 -7.85 -15.24 -2.56
C LEU A 69 -6.51 -15.57 -3.19
N ARG A 70 -5.46 -15.74 -2.40
CA ARG A 70 -4.17 -16.24 -2.88
C ARG A 70 -4.27 -17.69 -3.33
N ASP A 71 -4.92 -18.53 -2.53
CA ASP A 71 -5.02 -19.97 -2.76
C ASP A 71 -6.15 -20.32 -3.76
N HIS A 72 -7.21 -19.51 -3.80
CA HIS A 72 -8.38 -19.67 -4.66
C HIS A 72 -8.71 -18.34 -5.37
N PRO A 73 -7.88 -17.91 -6.33
CA PRO A 73 -8.05 -16.60 -6.97
C PRO A 73 -9.32 -16.54 -7.81
N LEU A 74 -10.00 -15.38 -7.77
CA LEU A 74 -11.17 -15.07 -8.57
C LEU A 74 -10.81 -13.99 -9.59
N LYS A 75 -11.04 -14.27 -10.87
CA LYS A 75 -10.76 -13.35 -11.99
C LYS A 75 -12.05 -12.87 -12.64
N GLY A 76 -12.12 -11.57 -12.95
CA GLY A 76 -13.26 -10.99 -13.63
C GLY A 76 -14.55 -11.19 -12.87
N LYS A 77 -15.53 -11.82 -13.52
CA LYS A 77 -16.86 -12.09 -12.93
C LYS A 77 -16.97 -13.46 -12.25
N GLN A 78 -15.88 -14.17 -12.06
CA GLN A 78 -15.89 -15.47 -11.38
C GLN A 78 -16.37 -15.31 -9.94
N THR A 79 -17.21 -16.26 -9.49
CA THR A 79 -17.71 -16.33 -8.12
C THR A 79 -17.01 -17.42 -7.30
N GLY A 80 -16.24 -18.28 -7.96
CA GLY A 80 -15.54 -19.40 -7.36
C GLY A 80 -16.43 -20.63 -7.13
N PRO A 81 -15.86 -21.68 -6.52
CA PRO A 81 -16.59 -22.90 -6.25
C PRO A 81 -17.71 -22.66 -5.24
N GLU A 82 -18.72 -23.54 -5.29
CA GLU A 82 -19.78 -23.64 -4.27
C GLU A 82 -19.22 -24.35 -3.04
N ILE A 83 -19.44 -23.74 -1.88
CA ILE A 83 -18.96 -24.24 -0.59
C ILE A 83 -20.17 -24.59 0.27
N GLU A 84 -20.22 -25.83 0.75
CA GLU A 84 -21.30 -26.29 1.61
C GLU A 84 -21.13 -25.79 3.05
N ILE A 85 -22.21 -25.33 3.65
CA ILE A 85 -22.28 -24.97 5.07
C ILE A 85 -22.34 -26.25 5.90
N ASP A 86 -21.29 -26.49 6.67
CA ASP A 86 -21.25 -27.59 7.60
C ASP A 86 -22.09 -27.32 8.88
N LYS A 87 -22.36 -28.38 9.62
CA LYS A 87 -23.11 -28.25 10.87
C LYS A 87 -22.49 -27.28 11.86
N LYS A 88 -21.16 -27.25 11.94
CA LYS A 88 -20.42 -26.40 12.87
C LYS A 88 -20.63 -24.93 12.54
N ALA A 89 -20.53 -24.53 11.26
CA ALA A 89 -20.79 -23.17 10.84
C ALA A 89 -22.24 -22.73 11.06
N ALA A 90 -23.19 -23.62 10.80
CA ALA A 90 -24.61 -23.37 11.04
C ALA A 90 -24.92 -23.17 12.54
N ASP A 91 -24.38 -24.04 13.41
CA ASP A 91 -24.56 -23.92 14.86
C ASP A 91 -23.92 -22.64 15.41
N GLN A 92 -22.73 -22.28 14.95
CA GLN A 92 -22.06 -21.03 15.31
C GLN A 92 -22.82 -19.80 14.82
N GLY A 93 -23.57 -19.90 13.73
CA GLY A 93 -24.42 -18.82 13.22
C GLY A 93 -25.52 -18.37 14.18
N LYS A 94 -25.80 -19.15 15.22
CA LYS A 94 -26.78 -18.85 16.28
C LYS A 94 -26.17 -18.18 17.51
N ALA A 95 -24.87 -17.94 17.53
CA ALA A 95 -24.18 -17.30 18.66
C ALA A 95 -24.62 -15.83 18.81
N GLU A 96 -24.98 -15.45 20.03
CA GLU A 96 -25.45 -14.09 20.34
C GLU A 96 -24.35 -13.12 20.76
N HIS A 97 -23.15 -13.65 21.08
CA HIS A 97 -22.04 -12.86 21.66
C HIS A 97 -20.93 -12.50 20.66
N GLU A 98 -21.11 -12.88 19.42
CA GLU A 98 -20.16 -12.58 18.35
C GLU A 98 -20.87 -12.31 17.03
N SER A 99 -20.19 -11.65 16.11
CA SER A 99 -20.72 -11.40 14.77
C SER A 99 -20.74 -12.69 13.95
N THR A 100 -21.91 -13.06 13.44
CA THR A 100 -22.11 -14.27 12.64
C THR A 100 -23.05 -14.01 11.47
N ALA A 101 -23.06 -14.93 10.50
CA ALA A 101 -24.08 -14.99 9.45
C ALA A 101 -25.04 -16.14 9.73
N ALA A 102 -26.35 -15.90 9.52
CA ALA A 102 -27.42 -16.87 9.74
C ALA A 102 -27.48 -17.90 8.59
N VAL A 103 -26.41 -18.66 8.43
CA VAL A 103 -26.32 -19.76 7.46
C VAL A 103 -26.85 -21.04 8.05
N GLN A 104 -27.36 -21.95 7.19
CA GLN A 104 -27.96 -23.21 7.59
C GLN A 104 -27.17 -24.40 7.02
N GLU A 105 -27.10 -25.49 7.78
CA GLU A 105 -26.44 -26.71 7.35
C GLU A 105 -27.01 -27.20 6.00
N GLY A 106 -26.12 -27.57 5.08
CA GLY A 106 -26.46 -28.08 3.76
C GLY A 106 -26.72 -27.00 2.71
N GLN A 107 -26.85 -25.73 3.07
CA GLN A 107 -26.84 -24.65 2.09
C GLN A 107 -25.46 -24.55 1.44
N THR A 108 -25.42 -24.07 0.19
CA THR A 108 -24.17 -23.76 -0.52
C THR A 108 -24.11 -22.30 -0.85
N TYR A 109 -22.91 -21.74 -0.78
CA TYR A 109 -22.61 -20.38 -1.20
C TYR A 109 -21.33 -20.38 -2.02
N SER A 110 -21.24 -19.50 -3.00
CA SER A 110 -19.99 -19.31 -3.74
C SER A 110 -18.89 -18.76 -2.83
N GLU A 111 -17.65 -18.98 -3.20
CA GLU A 111 -16.49 -18.37 -2.52
C GLU A 111 -16.67 -16.85 -2.38
N LYS A 112 -17.13 -16.16 -3.44
CA LYS A 112 -17.39 -14.72 -3.42
C LYS A 112 -18.45 -14.34 -2.39
N GLU A 113 -19.56 -15.06 -2.32
CA GLU A 113 -20.61 -14.80 -1.33
C GLU A 113 -20.10 -14.99 0.10
N LEU A 114 -19.29 -16.03 0.34
CA LEU A 114 -18.69 -16.23 1.66
C LEU A 114 -17.68 -15.14 2.00
N LEU A 115 -16.92 -14.63 1.04
CA LEU A 115 -16.06 -13.47 1.24
C LEU A 115 -16.86 -12.20 1.55
N GLN A 116 -18.03 -12.03 0.96
CA GLN A 116 -18.95 -10.93 1.29
C GLN A 116 -19.44 -11.06 2.74
N LEU A 117 -19.83 -12.25 3.16
CA LEU A 117 -20.26 -12.51 4.55
C LEU A 117 -19.12 -12.40 5.56
N LEU A 118 -17.90 -12.71 5.15
CA LEU A 118 -16.70 -12.51 5.95
C LEU A 118 -16.43 -11.03 6.23
N MET A 119 -16.47 -10.20 5.19
CA MET A 119 -15.98 -8.82 5.24
C MET A 119 -17.06 -7.82 5.61
N ILE A 120 -18.30 -7.97 5.13
CA ILE A 120 -19.36 -6.98 5.29
C ILE A 120 -20.03 -7.07 6.67
N PRO A 121 -20.69 -8.19 7.07
CA PRO A 121 -21.22 -8.33 8.41
C PRO A 121 -20.16 -8.83 9.41
N SER A 122 -18.96 -9.12 8.98
CA SER A 122 -17.87 -9.62 9.84
C SER A 122 -18.17 -10.98 10.47
N ALA A 123 -18.67 -11.96 9.68
CA ALA A 123 -19.13 -13.23 10.19
C ALA A 123 -17.99 -14.15 10.65
N ASN A 124 -17.87 -14.37 11.96
CA ASN A 124 -16.84 -15.24 12.55
C ASN A 124 -17.03 -16.71 12.15
N ASN A 125 -18.26 -17.19 12.10
CA ASN A 125 -18.55 -18.56 11.68
C ASN A 125 -18.14 -18.81 10.22
N VAL A 126 -18.29 -17.82 9.35
CA VAL A 126 -17.85 -17.90 7.95
C VAL A 126 -16.32 -17.87 7.86
N ALA A 127 -15.64 -17.08 8.69
CA ALA A 127 -14.18 -17.10 8.77
C ALA A 127 -13.65 -18.50 9.11
N ARG A 128 -14.24 -19.15 10.09
CA ARG A 128 -13.86 -20.51 10.50
C ARG A 128 -14.19 -21.56 9.45
N LEU A 129 -15.33 -21.43 8.78
CA LEU A 129 -15.72 -22.31 7.67
C LEU A 129 -14.72 -22.19 6.51
N LEU A 130 -14.40 -21.00 6.07
CA LEU A 130 -13.42 -20.76 5.00
C LEU A 130 -12.04 -21.32 5.36
N ALA A 131 -11.64 -21.19 6.62
CA ALA A 131 -10.38 -21.75 7.12
C ALA A 131 -10.36 -23.28 7.00
N ARG A 132 -11.42 -23.97 7.44
CA ARG A 132 -11.55 -25.42 7.32
C ARG A 132 -11.63 -25.89 5.86
N TRP A 133 -12.36 -25.14 5.05
CA TRP A 133 -12.49 -25.44 3.61
C TRP A 133 -11.13 -25.37 2.90
N ASP A 134 -10.34 -24.33 3.16
CA ASP A 134 -9.03 -24.12 2.51
C ASP A 134 -7.95 -25.09 3.04
N ALA A 135 -7.87 -25.27 4.35
CA ALA A 135 -6.73 -25.94 4.99
C ALA A 135 -7.08 -27.25 5.70
N GLY A 136 -8.34 -27.66 5.73
CA GLY A 136 -8.82 -28.86 6.42
C GLY A 136 -9.08 -28.67 7.91
N SER A 137 -8.46 -27.68 8.55
CA SER A 137 -8.69 -27.31 9.95
C SER A 137 -8.41 -25.83 10.18
N GLU A 138 -8.98 -25.26 11.24
CA GLU A 138 -8.69 -23.90 11.66
C GLU A 138 -7.21 -23.74 12.05
N ALA A 139 -6.64 -24.74 12.74
CA ALA A 139 -5.22 -24.74 13.14
C ALA A 139 -4.27 -24.69 11.92
N ALA A 140 -4.51 -25.52 10.91
CA ALA A 140 -3.72 -25.52 9.69
C ALA A 140 -3.86 -24.19 8.92
N PHE A 141 -5.03 -23.58 8.91
CA PHE A 141 -5.25 -22.27 8.32
C PHE A 141 -4.50 -21.16 9.04
N VAL A 142 -4.46 -21.19 10.36
CA VAL A 142 -3.68 -20.24 11.18
C VAL A 142 -2.19 -20.32 10.85
N GLU A 143 -1.66 -21.50 10.59
CA GLU A 143 -0.28 -21.67 10.10
C GLU A 143 -0.08 -20.96 8.76
N LYS A 144 -1.04 -21.07 7.83
CA LYS A 144 -1.01 -20.33 6.56
C LYS A 144 -1.08 -18.82 6.76
N MET A 145 -1.90 -18.34 7.69
CA MET A 145 -1.98 -16.91 8.01
C MET A 145 -0.63 -16.37 8.50
N ASN A 146 0.04 -17.08 9.40
CA ASN A 146 1.35 -16.68 9.91
C ASN A 146 2.45 -16.81 8.85
N ALA A 147 2.38 -17.81 7.99
CA ALA A 147 3.30 -17.92 6.84
C ALA A 147 3.11 -16.75 5.87
N ALA A 148 1.87 -16.37 5.55
CA ALA A 148 1.57 -15.21 4.73
C ALA A 148 2.06 -13.91 5.36
N ALA A 149 1.90 -13.74 6.67
CA ALA A 149 2.44 -12.60 7.40
C ALA A 149 3.97 -12.51 7.27
N LYS A 150 4.67 -13.64 7.40
CA LYS A 150 6.12 -13.71 7.21
C LYS A 150 6.53 -13.33 5.79
N ASP A 151 5.83 -13.85 4.78
CA ASP A 151 6.11 -13.58 3.36
C ASP A 151 5.91 -12.09 3.02
N LEU A 152 4.95 -11.43 3.67
CA LEU A 152 4.68 -10.00 3.54
C LEU A 152 5.62 -9.11 4.39
N GLY A 153 6.50 -9.71 5.18
CA GLY A 153 7.38 -8.97 6.10
C GLY A 153 6.66 -8.38 7.31
N MET A 154 5.54 -8.96 7.72
CA MET A 154 4.76 -8.58 8.91
C MET A 154 5.37 -9.21 10.15
N THR A 155 6.55 -8.78 10.55
CA THR A 155 7.38 -9.41 11.59
C THR A 155 6.86 -9.23 13.01
N GLN A 156 5.89 -8.33 13.21
CA GLN A 156 5.29 -8.03 14.51
C GLN A 156 3.81 -8.46 14.58
N SER A 157 3.40 -9.39 13.73
CA SER A 157 2.04 -9.92 13.68
C SER A 157 2.02 -11.39 14.05
N THR A 158 1.02 -11.77 14.86
CA THR A 158 0.76 -13.14 15.24
C THR A 158 -0.72 -13.42 15.12
N TYR A 159 -1.07 -14.40 14.30
CA TYR A 159 -2.44 -14.85 14.11
C TYR A 159 -2.66 -16.14 14.89
N THR A 160 -3.72 -16.21 15.68
CA THR A 160 -4.09 -17.38 16.50
C THR A 160 -5.48 -17.91 16.17
N ASP A 161 -6.24 -17.17 15.37
CA ASP A 161 -7.55 -17.56 14.89
C ASP A 161 -7.88 -16.85 13.55
N PRO A 162 -8.82 -17.39 12.76
CA PRO A 162 -9.16 -16.79 11.46
C PRO A 162 -10.16 -15.63 11.54
N SER A 163 -10.78 -15.38 12.71
CA SER A 163 -11.83 -14.37 12.86
C SER A 163 -11.41 -13.09 13.58
N GLY A 164 -10.39 -13.19 14.43
CA GLY A 164 -9.96 -12.10 15.33
C GLY A 164 -10.72 -12.06 16.65
N LEU A 165 -11.51 -13.08 16.97
CA LEU A 165 -12.19 -13.18 18.27
C LEU A 165 -11.21 -13.31 19.42
N LEU A 166 -10.07 -13.95 19.21
CA LEU A 166 -9.04 -14.16 20.23
C LEU A 166 -8.13 -12.93 20.34
N ASP A 167 -7.91 -12.47 21.57
CA ASP A 167 -7.05 -11.33 21.86
C ASP A 167 -5.56 -11.61 21.61
N SER A 168 -5.19 -12.88 21.51
CA SER A 168 -3.85 -13.33 21.15
C SER A 168 -3.50 -13.12 19.67
N THR A 169 -4.47 -12.83 18.81
CA THR A 169 -4.21 -12.31 17.46
C THR A 169 -3.86 -10.83 17.56
N VAL A 170 -2.60 -10.53 17.29
CA VAL A 170 -2.04 -9.18 17.44
C VAL A 170 -1.29 -8.74 16.19
N SER A 171 -1.25 -7.45 15.95
CA SER A 171 -0.50 -6.84 14.85
C SER A 171 -0.16 -5.38 15.15
N THR A 172 0.57 -4.75 14.25
CA THR A 172 0.93 -3.33 14.30
C THR A 172 0.32 -2.56 13.15
N PRO A 173 0.22 -1.22 13.23
CA PRO A 173 -0.23 -0.42 12.11
C PRO A 173 0.57 -0.64 10.83
N ARG A 174 1.88 -0.66 10.91
CA ARG A 174 2.76 -0.86 9.74
C ARG A 174 2.56 -2.22 9.09
N ASP A 175 2.43 -3.27 9.87
CA ASP A 175 2.19 -4.61 9.36
C ASP A 175 0.84 -4.71 8.65
N GLN A 176 -0.20 -4.10 9.21
CA GLN A 176 -1.52 -4.07 8.58
C GLN A 176 -1.52 -3.32 7.25
N LEU A 177 -0.73 -2.27 7.09
CA LEU A 177 -0.60 -1.59 5.80
C LEU A 177 0.13 -2.44 4.75
N LYS A 178 1.09 -3.29 5.14
CA LYS A 178 1.71 -4.26 4.24
C LYS A 178 0.69 -5.26 3.70
N LEU A 179 -0.16 -5.78 4.57
CA LEU A 179 -1.27 -6.65 4.18
C LEU A 179 -2.27 -5.92 3.29
N ALA A 180 -2.67 -4.71 3.65
CA ALA A 180 -3.61 -3.91 2.87
C ALA A 180 -3.12 -3.69 1.44
N LYS A 181 -1.85 -3.36 1.25
CA LYS A 181 -1.25 -3.24 -0.10
C LYS A 181 -1.37 -4.53 -0.91
N ALA A 182 -1.11 -5.66 -0.30
CA ALA A 182 -1.16 -6.95 -0.97
C ALA A 182 -2.60 -7.35 -1.34
N VAL A 183 -3.54 -7.28 -0.40
CA VAL A 183 -4.91 -7.73 -0.62
C VAL A 183 -5.70 -6.79 -1.53
N MET A 184 -5.40 -5.51 -1.53
CA MET A 184 -6.03 -4.52 -2.41
C MET A 184 -5.61 -4.64 -3.89
N GLN A 185 -4.69 -5.55 -4.23
CA GLN A 185 -4.39 -5.90 -5.62
C GLN A 185 -5.45 -6.81 -6.25
N TYR A 186 -6.26 -7.49 -5.44
CA TYR A 186 -7.36 -8.34 -5.92
C TYR A 186 -8.61 -7.50 -6.21
N ASP A 187 -9.05 -7.50 -7.47
CA ASP A 187 -10.22 -6.73 -7.92
C ASP A 187 -11.48 -7.10 -7.13
N VAL A 188 -11.70 -8.40 -6.92
CA VAL A 188 -12.87 -8.89 -6.19
C VAL A 188 -12.85 -8.43 -4.72
N PHE A 189 -11.67 -8.34 -4.10
CA PHE A 189 -11.56 -7.85 -2.73
C PHE A 189 -11.94 -6.36 -2.64
N ARG A 190 -11.42 -5.54 -3.55
CA ARG A 190 -11.79 -4.12 -3.62
C ARG A 190 -13.28 -3.92 -3.82
N GLU A 191 -13.89 -4.70 -4.71
CA GLU A 191 -15.33 -4.68 -4.95
C GLU A 191 -16.10 -4.98 -3.65
N ILE A 192 -15.77 -6.06 -2.96
CA ILE A 192 -16.47 -6.51 -1.74
C ILE A 192 -16.34 -5.47 -0.61
N VAL A 193 -15.15 -5.01 -0.30
CA VAL A 193 -14.92 -4.11 0.84
C VAL A 193 -15.43 -2.69 0.61
N ASN A 194 -15.77 -2.36 -0.62
CA ASN A 194 -16.39 -1.10 -0.99
C ASN A 194 -17.93 -1.14 -0.96
N MET A 195 -18.52 -2.30 -0.69
CA MET A 195 -19.98 -2.43 -0.60
C MET A 195 -20.50 -1.88 0.73
N PRO A 196 -21.37 -0.86 0.72
CA PRO A 196 -22.01 -0.37 1.96
C PRO A 196 -23.02 -1.37 2.51
N ASN A 197 -23.56 -2.22 1.68
CA ASN A 197 -24.48 -3.30 2.03
C ASN A 197 -24.45 -4.39 0.95
N VAL A 198 -25.01 -5.53 1.27
CA VAL A 198 -25.18 -6.65 0.32
C VAL A 198 -26.45 -7.43 0.66
N THR A 199 -27.06 -8.04 -0.35
CA THR A 199 -28.10 -9.05 -0.20
C THR A 199 -27.54 -10.36 -0.71
N VAL A 200 -27.63 -11.42 0.10
CA VAL A 200 -27.13 -12.78 -0.24
C VAL A 200 -28.32 -13.72 -0.21
N ASP A 201 -28.53 -14.46 -1.29
CA ASP A 201 -29.62 -15.43 -1.40
C ASP A 201 -29.51 -16.47 -0.28
N GLY A 202 -30.61 -16.78 0.36
CA GLY A 202 -30.65 -17.71 1.51
C GLY A 202 -30.44 -17.06 2.88
N ILE A 203 -30.07 -15.79 2.93
CA ILE A 203 -30.00 -14.99 4.17
C ILE A 203 -31.03 -13.88 4.08
N PRO A 204 -32.00 -13.80 5.02
CA PRO A 204 -33.03 -12.74 4.97
C PRO A 204 -32.48 -11.36 5.15
N GLY A 205 -33.01 -10.40 4.34
CA GLY A 205 -32.78 -8.97 4.50
C GLY A 205 -31.49 -8.46 3.86
N ARG A 206 -31.32 -7.16 4.00
CA ARG A 206 -30.11 -6.45 3.56
C ARG A 206 -29.10 -6.45 4.69
N ILE A 207 -27.86 -6.80 4.35
CA ILE A 207 -26.75 -6.89 5.28
C ILE A 207 -25.94 -5.60 5.18
N GLU A 208 -25.82 -4.85 6.27
CA GLU A 208 -25.10 -3.58 6.32
C GLU A 208 -23.63 -3.76 6.65
N ASN A 209 -22.78 -2.93 6.04
CA ASN A 209 -21.37 -2.82 6.41
C ASN A 209 -21.22 -1.87 7.60
N ASN A 210 -20.46 -2.28 8.61
CA ASN A 210 -20.18 -1.44 9.78
C ASN A 210 -19.33 -0.20 9.45
N ASN A 211 -18.65 -0.21 8.32
CA ASN A 211 -17.90 0.95 7.82
C ASN A 211 -18.89 1.97 7.18
N ASN A 212 -19.42 2.86 7.99
CA ASN A 212 -20.46 3.79 7.56
C ASN A 212 -19.95 5.03 6.78
N ILE A 213 -18.65 5.10 6.50
CA ILE A 213 -18.07 6.17 5.67
C ILE A 213 -17.83 5.74 4.20
N LEU A 214 -18.25 4.56 3.80
CA LEU A 214 -18.06 4.08 2.42
C LEU A 214 -18.75 4.95 1.35
N LEU A 215 -19.77 5.70 1.72
CA LEU A 215 -20.45 6.66 0.82
C LEU A 215 -19.77 8.03 0.77
N LYS A 216 -18.73 8.24 1.58
CA LYS A 216 -17.95 9.49 1.54
C LYS A 216 -17.03 9.50 0.32
N PRO A 217 -16.74 10.69 -0.25
CA PRO A 217 -15.94 10.81 -1.46
C PRO A 217 -14.58 10.09 -1.36
N GLY A 218 -14.32 9.18 -2.29
CA GLY A 218 -13.06 8.46 -2.43
C GLY A 218 -12.80 7.37 -1.40
N VAL A 219 -13.69 7.13 -0.42
CA VAL A 219 -13.51 6.05 0.56
C VAL A 219 -13.82 4.69 -0.09
N GLY A 220 -12.93 3.71 0.08
CA GLY A 220 -12.98 2.44 -0.66
C GLY A 220 -12.83 1.15 0.16
N GLY A 221 -12.91 1.18 1.46
CA GLY A 221 -12.78 0.01 2.34
C GLY A 221 -12.14 0.37 3.66
N ILE A 222 -11.63 -0.60 4.47
CA ILE A 222 -11.41 -2.04 4.16
C ILE A 222 -12.12 -2.90 5.20
N LYS A 223 -11.79 -2.77 6.50
CA LYS A 223 -12.34 -3.62 7.55
C LYS A 223 -12.38 -2.94 8.92
N THR A 224 -13.53 -3.02 9.54
CA THR A 224 -13.73 -2.65 10.95
C THR A 224 -13.37 -3.80 11.89
N GLY A 225 -13.04 -3.47 13.12
CA GLY A 225 -12.88 -4.45 14.19
C GLY A 225 -13.03 -3.81 15.55
N SER A 226 -13.70 -4.50 16.48
CA SER A 226 -13.84 -4.02 17.85
C SER A 226 -13.96 -5.17 18.84
N SER A 227 -13.30 -5.01 19.97
CA SER A 227 -13.43 -5.84 21.16
C SER A 227 -13.01 -5.03 22.38
N THR A 228 -13.34 -5.48 23.57
CA THR A 228 -12.94 -4.77 24.79
C THR A 228 -11.44 -4.55 24.87
N PRO A 229 -10.55 -5.54 24.63
CA PRO A 229 -9.12 -5.32 24.66
C PRO A 229 -8.58 -4.54 23.46
N ALA A 230 -9.16 -4.70 22.27
CA ALA A 230 -8.70 -4.00 21.06
C ALA A 230 -9.17 -2.56 20.98
N GLY A 231 -10.29 -2.21 21.62
CA GLY A 231 -10.99 -0.96 21.33
C GLY A 231 -11.62 -0.97 19.95
N GLY A 232 -11.84 0.20 19.38
CA GLY A 232 -12.29 0.36 17.99
C GLY A 232 -11.10 0.45 17.02
N ASN A 233 -11.21 -0.23 15.87
CA ASN A 233 -10.19 -0.26 14.84
C ASN A 233 -10.83 -0.15 13.46
N LEU A 234 -10.18 0.59 12.57
CA LEU A 234 -10.53 0.62 11.16
C LEU A 234 -9.26 0.58 10.30
N LEU A 235 -9.11 -0.48 9.52
CA LEU A 235 -8.21 -0.52 8.38
C LEU A 235 -8.96 0.07 7.19
N TRP A 236 -8.44 1.12 6.57
CA TRP A 236 -9.16 1.87 5.56
C TRP A 236 -8.36 2.09 4.27
N SER A 237 -9.09 2.32 3.20
CA SER A 237 -8.60 2.74 1.90
C SER A 237 -9.36 3.97 1.43
N ALA A 238 -8.66 4.88 0.80
CA ALA A 238 -9.25 6.01 0.12
C ALA A 238 -8.51 6.29 -1.18
N ASN A 239 -9.16 7.02 -2.08
CA ASN A 239 -8.58 7.44 -3.34
C ASN A 239 -8.62 8.96 -3.46
N THR A 240 -7.64 9.50 -4.15
CA THR A 240 -7.62 10.87 -4.62
C THR A 240 -7.12 10.89 -6.06
N VAL A 241 -7.58 11.87 -6.84
CA VAL A 241 -7.15 12.02 -8.24
C VAL A 241 -6.05 13.07 -8.31
N VAL A 242 -4.91 12.68 -8.85
CA VAL A 242 -3.75 13.57 -9.07
C VAL A 242 -3.34 13.46 -10.54
N ASP A 243 -3.33 14.58 -11.24
CA ASP A 243 -3.03 14.63 -12.70
C ASP A 243 -3.87 13.63 -13.52
N GLY A 244 -5.15 13.49 -13.19
CA GLY A 244 -6.09 12.58 -13.86
C GLY A 244 -5.92 11.10 -13.51
N GLN A 245 -5.03 10.74 -12.58
CA GLN A 245 -4.81 9.37 -12.15
C GLN A 245 -5.25 9.15 -10.70
N ASN A 246 -5.89 8.02 -10.46
CA ASN A 246 -6.25 7.58 -9.12
C ASN A 246 -4.99 7.22 -8.32
N ARG A 247 -4.90 7.79 -7.11
CA ARG A 247 -3.87 7.45 -6.12
C ARG A 247 -4.54 6.86 -4.90
N ARG A 248 -4.12 5.65 -4.54
CA ARG A 248 -4.66 4.97 -3.36
C ARG A 248 -3.89 5.37 -2.12
N ILE A 249 -4.66 5.72 -1.10
CA ILE A 249 -4.18 6.02 0.24
C ILE A 249 -4.66 4.89 1.15
N LEU A 250 -3.77 4.36 1.95
CA LEU A 250 -4.07 3.30 2.92
C LEU A 250 -3.77 3.80 4.32
N GLY A 251 -4.59 3.43 5.26
CA GLY A 251 -4.38 3.80 6.64
C GLY A 251 -5.06 2.85 7.61
N ILE A 252 -4.71 3.00 8.87
CA ILE A 252 -5.31 2.27 9.97
C ILE A 252 -5.36 3.13 11.23
N VAL A 253 -6.46 3.03 11.93
CA VAL A 253 -6.62 3.49 13.31
C VAL A 253 -6.86 2.28 14.19
N MET A 254 -6.04 2.11 15.21
CA MET A 254 -6.14 1.02 16.20
C MET A 254 -6.28 1.60 17.60
N GLY A 255 -7.09 0.94 18.42
CA GLY A 255 -7.14 1.21 19.84
C GLY A 255 -7.90 2.46 20.25
N ALA A 256 -8.97 2.82 19.54
CA ALA A 256 -9.89 3.86 19.98
C ALA A 256 -10.70 3.37 21.19
N LYS A 257 -10.48 3.96 22.37
CA LYS A 257 -11.07 3.53 23.65
C LYS A 257 -11.79 4.64 24.41
N ASN A 258 -11.69 5.88 23.94
CA ASN A 258 -12.19 7.07 24.62
C ASN A 258 -13.71 7.23 24.51
N ALA A 259 -14.44 6.14 24.69
CA ALA A 259 -15.88 6.06 24.72
C ALA A 259 -16.33 4.99 25.71
N LYS A 260 -17.59 5.01 26.09
CA LYS A 260 -18.13 4.09 27.10
C LYS A 260 -18.46 2.71 26.52
N TYR A 261 -19.18 2.69 25.43
CA TYR A 261 -19.67 1.45 24.83
C TYR A 261 -18.83 1.01 23.63
N LEU A 262 -18.80 -0.29 23.38
CA LEU A 262 -17.98 -0.87 22.31
C LEU A 262 -18.35 -0.32 20.92
N GLY A 263 -19.65 -0.16 20.64
CA GLY A 263 -20.11 0.44 19.39
C GLY A 263 -19.66 1.89 19.21
N GLU A 264 -19.61 2.66 20.30
CA GLU A 264 -19.08 4.03 20.30
C GLU A 264 -17.56 4.06 20.07
N LYS A 265 -16.82 3.10 20.62
CA LYS A 265 -15.38 2.96 20.38
C LYS A 265 -15.11 2.64 18.91
N LEU A 266 -15.92 1.77 18.30
CA LEU A 266 -15.84 1.50 16.88
C LEU A 266 -16.11 2.76 16.06
N GLN A 267 -17.19 3.48 16.36
CA GLN A 267 -17.52 4.72 15.67
C GLN A 267 -16.42 5.77 15.82
N LEU A 268 -15.81 5.86 16.99
CA LEU A 268 -14.68 6.77 17.24
C LEU A 268 -13.50 6.46 16.34
N SER A 269 -13.19 5.18 16.13
CA SER A 269 -12.11 4.78 15.19
C SER A 269 -12.45 5.16 13.74
N ILE A 270 -13.72 5.10 13.36
CA ILE A 270 -14.19 5.51 12.04
C ILE A 270 -14.10 7.03 11.88
N ASP A 271 -14.49 7.78 12.90
CA ASP A 271 -14.44 9.25 12.90
C ASP A 271 -12.98 9.74 12.81
N TYR A 272 -12.07 9.17 13.60
CA TYR A 272 -10.64 9.44 13.50
C TYR A 272 -10.09 9.14 12.12
N SER A 273 -10.47 8.01 11.55
CA SER A 273 -10.05 7.60 10.21
C SER A 273 -10.52 8.58 9.15
N TYR A 274 -11.76 9.06 9.24
CA TYR A 274 -12.29 9.99 8.26
C TYR A 274 -11.59 11.35 8.28
N GLU A 275 -11.21 11.85 9.45
CA GLU A 275 -10.38 13.07 9.56
C GLU A 275 -9.02 12.87 8.88
N LEU A 276 -8.36 11.73 9.09
CA LEU A 276 -7.11 11.40 8.42
C LEU A 276 -7.28 11.27 6.90
N ILE A 277 -8.36 10.63 6.45
CA ILE A 277 -8.68 10.49 5.02
C ILE A 277 -8.84 11.87 4.35
N LYS A 278 -9.65 12.75 4.93
CA LYS A 278 -9.87 14.10 4.39
C LYS A 278 -8.56 14.88 4.26
N GLN A 279 -7.73 14.84 5.29
CA GLN A 279 -6.44 15.53 5.28
C GLN A 279 -5.50 14.95 4.23
N ALA A 280 -5.38 13.61 4.16
CA ALA A 280 -4.54 12.95 3.17
C ALA A 280 -5.01 13.24 1.74
N GLN A 281 -6.30 13.17 1.46
CA GLN A 281 -6.87 13.52 0.15
C GLN A 281 -6.58 14.97 -0.26
N LYS A 282 -6.55 15.88 0.71
CA LYS A 282 -6.21 17.30 0.50
C LYS A 282 -4.74 17.51 0.20
N ASP A 283 -3.85 16.79 0.90
CA ASP A 283 -2.41 17.02 0.87
C ASP A 283 -1.71 16.31 -0.30
N VAL A 284 -2.23 15.17 -0.74
CA VAL A 284 -1.62 14.41 -1.85
C VAL A 284 -1.77 15.18 -3.15
N THR A 285 -0.64 15.50 -3.77
CA THR A 285 -0.52 16.35 -4.95
C THR A 285 0.63 15.88 -5.84
N SER A 286 0.88 16.59 -6.92
CA SER A 286 2.07 16.41 -7.75
C SER A 286 2.90 17.69 -7.83
N ALA A 287 4.19 17.53 -8.09
CA ALA A 287 5.08 18.62 -8.37
C ALA A 287 6.00 18.29 -9.56
N SER A 288 6.34 19.31 -10.35
CA SER A 288 7.36 19.18 -11.38
C SER A 288 8.73 19.21 -10.71
N VAL A 289 9.39 18.07 -10.65
CA VAL A 289 10.70 17.91 -10.01
C VAL A 289 11.83 18.18 -11.00
N VAL A 290 11.65 17.77 -12.24
CA VAL A 290 12.58 17.98 -13.34
C VAL A 290 11.83 18.54 -14.54
N ARG A 291 12.31 19.65 -15.08
CA ARG A 291 11.75 20.26 -16.29
C ARG A 291 12.43 19.73 -17.54
N LYS A 292 11.68 19.61 -18.63
CA LYS A 292 12.27 19.32 -19.95
C LYS A 292 13.32 20.38 -20.29
N GLY A 293 14.51 19.93 -20.72
CA GLY A 293 15.64 20.80 -21.06
C GLY A 293 16.43 21.34 -19.87
N GLN A 294 16.06 21.01 -18.65
CA GLN A 294 16.80 21.38 -17.44
C GLN A 294 18.17 20.69 -17.43
N VAL A 295 19.22 21.46 -17.19
CA VAL A 295 20.56 20.91 -16.95
C VAL A 295 20.58 20.24 -15.59
N LEU A 296 20.90 18.95 -15.55
CA LEU A 296 20.89 18.13 -14.35
C LEU A 296 22.29 17.77 -13.86
N GLY A 297 23.25 17.81 -14.78
CA GLY A 297 24.60 17.41 -14.51
C GLY A 297 25.49 17.49 -15.76
N TYR A 298 26.51 16.70 -15.78
CA TYR A 298 27.46 16.68 -16.88
C TYR A 298 28.12 15.30 -17.04
N VAL A 299 28.59 15.04 -18.24
CA VAL A 299 29.53 13.96 -18.49
C VAL A 299 30.92 14.47 -18.11
N ASP A 300 31.59 13.78 -17.18
CA ASP A 300 32.98 13.99 -16.80
C ASP A 300 33.84 13.00 -17.59
N ASP A 301 34.75 13.52 -18.43
CA ASP A 301 35.64 12.69 -19.26
C ASP A 301 36.83 12.10 -18.46
N GLY A 302 36.92 12.42 -17.17
CA GLY A 302 38.04 12.02 -16.31
C GLY A 302 39.37 12.73 -16.58
N LEU A 303 39.36 13.72 -17.51
CA LEU A 303 40.53 14.52 -17.91
C LEU A 303 40.25 16.03 -17.81
N GLY A 304 39.21 16.41 -17.07
CA GLY A 304 38.80 17.79 -16.80
C GLY A 304 37.78 18.37 -17.79
N GLY A 305 37.38 17.59 -18.80
CA GLY A 305 36.26 17.98 -19.68
C GLY A 305 34.91 17.68 -19.05
N LYS A 306 33.99 18.63 -19.17
CA LYS A 306 32.61 18.52 -18.64
C LYS A 306 31.61 18.95 -19.70
N THR A 307 30.76 18.03 -20.11
CA THR A 307 29.70 18.31 -21.09
C THR A 307 28.35 18.22 -20.41
N PRO A 308 27.56 19.33 -20.39
CA PRO A 308 26.26 19.32 -19.70
C PRO A 308 25.28 18.31 -20.29
N VAL A 309 24.42 17.75 -19.43
CA VAL A 309 23.31 16.88 -19.81
C VAL A 309 21.98 17.45 -19.33
N VAL A 310 20.95 17.26 -20.14
CA VAL A 310 19.62 17.81 -19.91
C VAL A 310 18.57 16.70 -19.91
N ALA A 311 17.50 16.89 -19.14
CA ALA A 311 16.33 16.00 -19.19
C ALA A 311 15.60 16.15 -20.52
N THR A 312 15.22 15.05 -21.14
CA THR A 312 14.47 15.04 -22.41
C THR A 312 12.96 15.22 -22.23
N LYS A 313 12.45 14.98 -21.04
CA LYS A 313 11.04 15.18 -20.64
C LYS A 313 10.94 15.72 -19.22
N GLU A 314 9.79 16.32 -18.94
CA GLU A 314 9.42 16.69 -17.58
C GLU A 314 9.20 15.43 -16.74
N LEU A 315 9.64 15.47 -15.47
CA LEU A 315 9.28 14.48 -14.46
C LEU A 315 8.45 15.13 -13.37
N LYS A 316 7.26 14.60 -13.18
CA LYS A 316 6.39 14.93 -12.05
C LYS A 316 6.44 13.80 -11.03
N ALA A 317 6.54 14.15 -9.76
CA ALA A 317 6.42 13.23 -8.65
C ALA A 317 5.11 13.47 -7.90
N VAL A 318 4.48 12.41 -7.42
CA VAL A 318 3.37 12.47 -6.47
C VAL A 318 3.93 12.54 -5.07
N GLY A 319 3.37 13.40 -4.25
CA GLY A 319 3.80 13.59 -2.88
C GLY A 319 2.85 14.48 -2.10
N TRP A 320 3.35 15.10 -1.07
CA TRP A 320 2.62 16.01 -0.18
C TRP A 320 3.58 17.03 0.42
N PRO A 321 3.10 18.14 0.98
CA PRO A 321 3.96 19.15 1.58
C PRO A 321 5.00 18.55 2.53
N GLY A 322 6.27 18.94 2.35
CA GLY A 322 7.38 18.48 3.17
C GLY A 322 8.01 17.14 2.78
N LEU A 323 7.39 16.37 1.85
CA LEU A 323 7.99 15.13 1.35
C LEU A 323 9.28 15.43 0.60
N LYS A 324 10.32 14.67 0.93
CA LYS A 324 11.61 14.70 0.23
C LYS A 324 11.70 13.51 -0.72
N VAL A 325 12.02 13.78 -1.97
CA VAL A 325 12.28 12.76 -2.99
C VAL A 325 13.69 12.90 -3.51
N GLU A 326 14.36 11.79 -3.77
CA GLU A 326 15.73 11.78 -4.25
C GLU A 326 15.78 11.69 -5.77
N LEU A 327 16.71 12.45 -6.36
CA LEU A 327 17.06 12.37 -7.76
C LEU A 327 18.30 11.51 -7.91
N GLU A 328 18.27 10.60 -8.86
CA GLU A 328 19.40 9.76 -9.23
C GLU A 328 19.70 9.94 -10.72
N LEU A 329 20.95 10.26 -11.04
CA LEU A 329 21.46 10.35 -12.42
C LEU A 329 22.36 9.15 -12.68
N THR A 330 21.96 8.29 -13.62
CA THR A 330 22.68 7.04 -13.95
C THR A 330 22.89 6.93 -15.45
N ASP A 331 23.78 6.02 -15.85
CA ASP A 331 24.01 5.66 -17.26
C ASP A 331 22.89 4.83 -17.87
N GLY A 332 21.88 4.44 -17.07
CA GLY A 332 20.77 3.60 -17.52
C GLY A 332 21.19 2.16 -17.90
N GLY A 333 22.35 1.71 -17.41
CA GLY A 333 22.90 0.39 -17.72
C GLY A 333 23.68 0.32 -19.02
N LYS A 334 24.00 1.48 -19.62
CA LYS A 334 24.86 1.60 -20.83
C LYS A 334 26.04 2.48 -20.52
N ALA A 335 27.24 2.05 -20.87
CA ALA A 335 28.43 2.84 -20.69
C ALA A 335 28.32 4.21 -21.37
N VAL A 336 28.73 5.25 -20.66
CA VAL A 336 28.75 6.62 -21.20
C VAL A 336 29.80 6.68 -22.32
N PRO A 337 29.46 7.17 -23.52
CA PRO A 337 30.41 7.21 -24.64
C PRO A 337 31.49 8.27 -24.42
N HIS A 338 32.64 8.10 -25.05
CA HIS A 338 33.73 9.10 -25.06
C HIS A 338 33.46 10.28 -26.00
N SER A 339 32.53 10.14 -26.95
CA SER A 339 32.13 11.17 -27.89
C SER A 339 30.65 11.02 -28.23
N GLY A 340 29.99 12.12 -28.59
CA GLY A 340 28.59 12.14 -29.01
C GLY A 340 28.20 13.52 -29.48
N ARG A 341 27.04 13.62 -30.13
CA ARG A 341 26.47 14.89 -30.59
C ARG A 341 25.46 15.43 -29.57
N ALA A 342 25.25 16.74 -29.60
CA ALA A 342 24.14 17.37 -28.89
C ALA A 342 22.83 16.64 -29.22
N GLY A 343 22.07 16.27 -28.19
CA GLY A 343 20.82 15.50 -28.31
C GLY A 343 20.97 13.98 -28.17
N ASP A 344 22.18 13.44 -28.20
CA ASP A 344 22.39 12.01 -27.96
C ASP A 344 22.05 11.66 -26.50
N VAL A 345 21.26 10.57 -26.33
CA VAL A 345 20.91 10.06 -25.00
C VAL A 345 22.10 9.32 -24.42
N VAL A 346 22.53 9.74 -23.22
CA VAL A 346 23.72 9.21 -22.53
C VAL A 346 23.44 8.63 -21.15
N GLY A 347 22.19 8.67 -20.69
CA GLY A 347 21.78 8.17 -19.40
C GLY A 347 20.32 8.47 -19.08
N GLN A 348 19.99 8.37 -17.81
CA GLN A 348 18.64 8.69 -17.31
C GLN A 348 18.70 9.36 -15.94
N VAL A 349 17.70 10.21 -15.69
CA VAL A 349 17.37 10.70 -14.35
C VAL A 349 16.14 10.00 -13.84
N SER A 350 16.13 9.62 -12.57
CA SER A 350 14.99 8.99 -11.92
C SER A 350 14.66 9.65 -10.59
N ILE A 351 13.40 9.53 -10.19
CA ILE A 351 12.87 10.05 -8.93
C ILE A 351 12.06 8.95 -8.26
N GLY A 352 12.20 8.85 -6.94
CA GLY A 352 11.47 7.87 -6.12
C GLY A 352 12.08 6.48 -6.20
N THR A 353 11.39 5.52 -5.57
CA THR A 353 11.81 4.13 -5.45
C THR A 353 10.64 3.18 -5.75
N GLY A 354 10.95 1.91 -6.06
CA GLY A 354 9.95 0.88 -6.24
C GLY A 354 8.95 1.17 -7.36
N ALA A 355 7.68 0.83 -7.15
CA ALA A 355 6.61 0.98 -8.13
C ALA A 355 6.29 2.44 -8.50
N GLY A 356 6.62 3.39 -7.62
CA GLY A 356 6.43 4.83 -7.84
C GLY A 356 7.61 5.52 -8.54
N LYS A 357 8.66 4.78 -8.91
CA LYS A 357 9.82 5.34 -9.60
C LYS A 357 9.44 5.82 -10.99
N VAL A 358 9.75 7.09 -11.28
CA VAL A 358 9.60 7.70 -12.60
C VAL A 358 10.97 8.10 -13.15
N SER A 359 11.15 8.05 -14.47
CA SER A 359 12.43 8.36 -15.09
C SER A 359 12.28 9.07 -16.42
N SER A 360 13.32 9.81 -16.79
CA SER A 360 13.47 10.45 -18.10
C SER A 360 14.86 10.14 -18.65
N PRO A 361 14.99 9.89 -19.96
CA PRO A 361 16.29 9.93 -20.60
C PRO A 361 16.95 11.30 -20.42
N VAL A 362 18.26 11.32 -20.29
CA VAL A 362 19.07 12.54 -20.35
C VAL A 362 19.93 12.54 -21.59
N ALA A 363 20.04 13.70 -22.21
CA ALA A 363 20.77 13.90 -23.47
C ALA A 363 21.89 14.94 -23.30
N LEU A 364 22.90 14.83 -24.13
CA LEU A 364 23.94 15.84 -24.23
C LEU A 364 23.34 17.20 -24.65
N GLN A 365 23.68 18.28 -23.94
CA GLN A 365 23.29 19.64 -24.30
C GLN A 365 24.17 20.19 -25.42
N ALA A 366 25.41 19.73 -25.49
CA ALA A 366 26.41 20.11 -26.50
C ALA A 366 27.18 18.86 -26.96
N ASP A 367 27.94 19.00 -28.04
CA ASP A 367 28.76 17.90 -28.52
C ASP A 367 29.79 17.52 -27.47
N LEU A 368 29.90 16.21 -27.21
CA LEU A 368 30.92 15.60 -26.38
C LEU A 368 32.07 15.23 -27.28
N ALA A 369 33.17 15.95 -27.17
CA ALA A 369 34.37 15.70 -27.93
C ALA A 369 35.26 14.68 -27.18
N GLU A 370 35.85 13.74 -27.93
CA GLU A 370 36.89 12.89 -27.38
C GLU A 370 38.09 13.74 -26.95
N PRO A 371 38.72 13.49 -25.77
CA PRO A 371 39.87 14.22 -25.31
C PRO A 371 41.00 14.25 -26.32
N GLY A 372 41.53 15.42 -26.57
CA GLY A 372 42.65 15.63 -27.54
C GLY A 372 43.91 14.85 -27.21
N PHE A 373 44.78 14.72 -28.20
CA PHE A 373 46.02 13.95 -28.10
C PHE A 373 46.96 14.47 -27.02
N ASP A 374 47.01 15.78 -26.80
CA ASP A 374 47.73 16.45 -25.73
C ASP A 374 47.33 15.98 -24.32
N LYS A 375 46.05 15.79 -24.06
CA LYS A 375 45.51 15.29 -22.80
C LYS A 375 45.81 13.78 -22.62
N LYS A 376 45.98 13.05 -23.71
CA LYS A 376 46.38 11.62 -23.69
C LYS A 376 47.88 11.44 -23.34
N LEU A 377 48.71 12.48 -23.59
CA LEU A 377 50.16 12.47 -23.33
C LEU A 377 50.53 12.99 -21.93
N THR A 378 49.78 13.91 -21.35
CA THR A 378 50.12 14.55 -20.05
C THR A 378 49.89 13.65 -18.82
N ARG A 379 49.54 12.39 -19.02
CA ARG A 379 49.45 11.36 -17.98
C ARG A 379 50.77 10.58 -17.75
N VAL A 380 51.87 11.06 -18.27
CA VAL A 380 53.20 10.50 -18.04
C VAL A 380 53.90 11.38 -17.00
N GLY A 381 53.53 11.17 -15.74
CA GLY A 381 54.16 11.77 -14.59
C GLY A 381 53.87 10.93 -13.36
#